data_318a248022a6ce5b3c9768e1c7afac25
#
_entry.id   318a248022a6ce5b3c9768e1c7afac25
#
_cell.length_a   1.000
_cell.length_b   1.000
_cell.length_c   1.000
_cell.angle_alpha   90.00
_cell.angle_beta   90.00
_cell.angle_gamma   90.00
#
_symmetry.space_group_name_H-M   'P 1'
#
loop_
_entity.id
_entity.type
_entity.pdbx_description
1 polymer ?
#
loop_
_entity_poly.entity_id
_entity_poly.type
_entity_poly.pdbx_seq_one_letter_code
_entity_poly.pdbx_strand_id
1 'polypeptide(L)'
;MEENFNVHLGKKLRMRRLPLVLTQTKVAQAINVTFQQIQKYEKGTNGVSSNRIMQLSQFLNVPIIYFFEDYKDFRDVKLDDQTNEDLNYSFLSRTFSSLSNTQKEKILQILNNSVKFEKVG
;
A
#
# COMPACT_ATOMS: atom_id res chain seq x y z
N MET A 1 5.33 -20.85 -8.59
CA MET A 1 4.63 -20.69 -7.32
C MET A 1 4.15 -19.26 -7.17
N GLU A 2 2.94 -19.11 -6.74
CA GLU A 2 2.35 -17.78 -6.64
C GLU A 2 2.84 -17.03 -5.42
N GLU A 3 3.07 -15.75 -5.62
CA GLU A 3 3.45 -14.85 -4.54
C GLU A 3 2.20 -14.45 -3.77
N ASN A 4 2.21 -14.61 -2.45
CA ASN A 4 1.09 -14.14 -1.66
C ASN A 4 1.20 -12.63 -1.44
N PHE A 5 0.11 -12.02 -0.97
CA PHE A 5 0.07 -10.58 -0.82
C PHE A 5 1.10 -10.06 0.18
N ASN A 6 1.37 -10.80 1.25
CA ASN A 6 2.34 -10.36 2.24
C ASN A 6 3.74 -10.22 1.64
N VAL A 7 4.13 -11.20 0.81
CA VAL A 7 5.41 -11.15 0.13
C VAL A 7 5.46 -9.98 -0.84
N HIS A 8 4.39 -9.79 -1.60
CA HIS A 8 4.29 -8.67 -2.54
C HIS A 8 4.43 -7.32 -1.83
N LEU A 9 3.69 -7.15 -0.75
CA LEU A 9 3.71 -5.91 0.02
C LEU A 9 5.10 -5.66 0.60
N GLY A 10 5.74 -6.70 1.10
CA GLY A 10 7.09 -6.59 1.64
C GLY A 10 8.09 -6.12 0.59
N LYS A 11 7.98 -6.63 -0.63
CA LYS A 11 8.82 -6.17 -1.74
C LYS A 11 8.57 -4.71 -2.06
N LYS A 12 7.32 -4.29 -2.08
CA LYS A 12 6.96 -2.90 -2.34
C LYS A 12 7.53 -1.97 -1.28
N LEU A 13 7.44 -2.39 -0.03
CA LEU A 13 8.01 -1.64 1.08
C LEU A 13 9.51 -1.45 0.89
N ARG A 14 10.22 -2.51 0.61
CA ARG A 14 11.66 -2.46 0.40
C ARG A 14 12.03 -1.63 -0.82
N MET A 15 11.31 -1.79 -1.93
CA MET A 15 11.56 -1.05 -3.15
C MET A 15 11.43 0.46 -2.96
N ARG A 16 10.55 0.88 -2.09
CA ARG A 16 10.40 2.31 -1.82
C ARG A 16 11.41 2.81 -0.79
N ARG A 17 11.71 1.96 0.20
CA ARG A 17 12.63 2.31 1.28
C ARG A 17 14.05 2.58 0.78
N LEU A 18 14.56 1.71 -0.09
CA LEU A 18 15.95 1.78 -0.53
C LEU A 18 16.29 3.07 -1.28
N PRO A 19 15.52 3.50 -2.29
CA PRO A 19 15.83 4.75 -2.98
C PRO A 19 15.78 5.97 -2.08
N LEU A 20 14.98 5.92 -1.02
CA LEU A 20 14.90 7.02 -0.05
C LEU A 20 16.04 6.99 0.96
N VAL A 21 16.92 5.99 0.85
CA VAL A 21 18.08 5.82 1.74
C VAL A 21 17.63 5.70 3.20
N LEU A 22 16.53 5.00 3.42
CA LEU A 22 16.00 4.77 4.76
C LEU A 22 16.40 3.38 5.25
N THR A 23 16.80 3.31 6.52
CA THR A 23 17.06 2.01 7.14
C THR A 23 15.76 1.39 7.61
N GLN A 24 15.77 0.09 7.84
CA GLN A 24 14.63 -0.58 8.46
C GLN A 24 14.33 0.00 9.84
N THR A 25 15.36 0.37 10.58
CA THR A 25 15.20 1.00 11.90
C THR A 25 14.46 2.34 11.79
N LYS A 26 14.80 3.15 10.80
CA LYS A 26 14.12 4.43 10.59
C LYS A 26 12.63 4.23 10.31
N VAL A 27 12.31 3.26 9.45
CA VAL A 27 10.92 2.96 9.15
C VAL A 27 10.20 2.46 10.40
N ALA A 28 10.84 1.58 11.16
CA ALA A 28 10.27 1.05 12.40
C ALA A 28 9.94 2.17 13.38
N GLN A 29 10.84 3.10 13.56
CA GLN A 29 10.63 4.24 14.44
C GLN A 29 9.46 5.10 13.96
N ALA A 30 9.35 5.31 12.67
CA ALA A 30 8.32 6.18 12.09
C ALA A 30 6.91 5.65 12.33
N ILE A 31 6.73 4.34 12.32
CA ILE A 31 5.40 3.75 12.51
C ILE A 31 5.27 3.04 13.85
N ASN A 32 6.25 3.25 14.73
CA ASN A 32 6.22 2.78 16.11
C ASN A 32 6.08 1.26 16.22
N VAL A 33 6.93 0.56 15.48
CA VAL A 33 7.07 -0.90 15.57
C VAL A 33 8.53 -1.24 15.79
N THR A 34 8.81 -2.51 16.03
CA THR A 34 10.19 -2.95 16.22
C THR A 34 10.90 -3.12 14.88
N PHE A 35 12.22 -3.07 14.92
CA PHE A 35 13.05 -3.35 13.76
C PHE A 35 12.75 -4.75 13.21
N GLN A 36 12.61 -5.73 14.11
CA GLN A 36 12.28 -7.10 13.71
C GLN A 36 10.94 -7.17 12.97
N GLN A 37 9.99 -6.33 13.36
CA GLN A 37 8.69 -6.31 12.69
C GLN A 37 8.83 -5.82 11.25
N ILE A 38 9.65 -4.81 11.01
CA ILE A 38 9.90 -4.34 9.65
C ILE A 38 10.59 -5.44 8.82
N GLN A 39 11.54 -6.15 9.42
CA GLN A 39 12.18 -7.28 8.73
C GLN A 39 11.15 -8.31 8.32
N LYS A 40 10.21 -8.64 9.19
CA LYS A 40 9.15 -9.61 8.89
C LYS A 40 8.22 -9.11 7.80
N TYR A 41 7.89 -7.82 7.82
CA TYR A 41 7.08 -7.23 6.75
C TYR A 41 7.79 -7.37 5.41
N GLU A 42 9.06 -7.01 5.34
CA GLU A 42 9.81 -7.05 4.07
C GLU A 42 10.03 -8.47 3.56
N LYS A 43 10.11 -9.43 4.46
CA LYS A 43 10.20 -10.84 4.08
C LYS A 43 8.85 -11.46 3.71
N GLY A 44 7.76 -10.81 4.11
CA GLY A 44 6.43 -11.33 3.86
C GLY A 44 6.01 -12.42 4.82
N THR A 45 6.69 -12.57 5.94
CA THR A 45 6.34 -13.59 6.94
C THR A 45 5.18 -13.17 7.82
N ASN A 46 4.94 -11.87 7.93
CA ASN A 46 3.80 -11.33 8.68
C ASN A 46 2.99 -10.41 7.78
N GLY A 47 1.68 -10.43 7.97
CA GLY A 47 0.82 -9.48 7.31
C GLY A 47 0.95 -8.09 7.92
N VAL A 48 0.57 -7.08 7.15
CA VAL A 48 0.59 -5.68 7.56
C VAL A 48 -0.86 -5.21 7.67
N SER A 49 -1.24 -4.71 8.82
CA SER A 49 -2.60 -4.21 9.02
C SER A 49 -2.86 -2.98 8.15
N SER A 50 -4.14 -2.70 7.87
CA SER A 50 -4.51 -1.51 7.11
C SER A 50 -3.96 -0.24 7.75
N ASN A 51 -4.00 -0.17 9.07
CA ASN A 51 -3.48 0.98 9.79
C ASN A 51 -1.98 1.16 9.52
N ARG A 52 -1.23 0.07 9.55
CA ARG A 52 0.21 0.12 9.28
C ARG A 52 0.50 0.46 7.83
N ILE A 53 -0.29 -0.08 6.90
CA ILE A 53 -0.15 0.28 5.48
C ILE A 53 -0.34 1.79 5.31
N MET A 54 -1.35 2.35 5.97
CA MET A 54 -1.59 3.79 5.92
C MET A 54 -0.41 4.59 6.45
N GLN A 55 0.13 4.18 7.60
CA GLN A 55 1.28 4.84 8.19
C GLN A 55 2.50 4.77 7.27
N LEU A 56 2.72 3.60 6.66
CA LEU A 56 3.82 3.43 5.72
C LEU A 56 3.65 4.31 4.49
N SER A 57 2.44 4.39 3.96
CA SER A 57 2.20 5.21 2.77
C SER A 57 2.48 6.68 3.07
N GLN A 58 2.09 7.15 4.23
CA GLN A 58 2.35 8.53 4.63
C GLN A 58 3.84 8.81 4.83
N PHE A 59 4.51 7.92 5.54
CA PHE A 59 5.93 8.11 5.83
C PHE A 59 6.78 8.02 4.58
N LEU A 60 6.47 7.05 3.71
CA LEU A 60 7.24 6.82 2.49
C LEU A 60 6.81 7.72 1.34
N ASN A 61 5.77 8.50 1.55
CA ASN A 61 5.24 9.45 0.58
C ASN A 61 4.83 8.78 -0.73
N VAL A 62 4.04 7.74 -0.61
CA VAL A 62 3.42 7.05 -1.74
C VAL A 62 1.93 6.92 -1.48
N PRO A 63 1.10 6.87 -2.53
CA PRO A 63 -0.32 6.59 -2.32
C PRO A 63 -0.50 5.15 -1.86
N ILE A 64 -1.59 4.89 -1.16
CA ILE A 64 -1.83 3.55 -0.64
C ILE A 64 -1.90 2.51 -1.75
N ILE A 65 -2.37 2.90 -2.92
CA ILE A 65 -2.47 2.01 -4.08
C ILE A 65 -1.10 1.45 -4.49
N TYR A 66 -0.03 2.16 -4.18
CA TYR A 66 1.31 1.71 -4.49
C TYR A 66 1.57 0.29 -3.99
N PHE A 67 1.08 -0.03 -2.79
CA PHE A 67 1.32 -1.33 -2.19
C PHE A 67 0.53 -2.46 -2.85
N PHE A 68 -0.48 -2.11 -3.62
CA PHE A 68 -1.34 -3.07 -4.31
C PHE A 68 -1.03 -3.20 -5.79
N GLU A 69 -0.29 -2.25 -6.34
CA GLU A 69 0.03 -2.25 -7.76
C GLU A 69 0.83 -3.50 -8.14
N ASP A 70 0.52 -4.05 -9.30
CA ASP A 70 1.20 -5.21 -9.85
C ASP A 70 1.04 -6.50 -9.05
N TYR A 71 0.20 -6.50 -8.03
CA TYR A 71 -0.11 -7.74 -7.35
C TYR A 71 -0.96 -8.61 -8.27
N LYS A 72 -0.66 -9.90 -8.30
CA LYS A 72 -1.25 -10.81 -9.26
C LYS A 72 -2.78 -10.81 -9.22
N ASP A 73 -3.36 -10.92 -8.04
CA ASP A 73 -4.83 -10.93 -7.92
C ASP A 73 -5.44 -9.64 -8.43
N PHE A 74 -4.79 -8.53 -8.17
CA PHE A 74 -5.23 -7.22 -8.64
C PHE A 74 -5.18 -7.15 -10.16
N ARG A 75 -4.11 -7.67 -10.75
CA ARG A 75 -3.96 -7.69 -12.21
C ARG A 75 -4.92 -8.65 -12.86
N ASP A 76 -5.17 -9.82 -12.24
CA ASP A 76 -6.11 -10.80 -12.77
C ASP A 76 -7.52 -10.20 -12.85
N VAL A 77 -7.89 -9.44 -11.82
CA VAL A 77 -9.15 -8.73 -11.85
C VAL A 77 -9.21 -7.76 -13.03
N LYS A 78 -8.12 -7.07 -13.32
CA LYS A 78 -8.06 -6.17 -14.46
C LYS A 78 -8.18 -6.87 -15.79
N LEU A 79 -7.74 -8.12 -15.87
CA LEU A 79 -7.79 -8.89 -17.10
C LEU A 79 -9.14 -9.52 -17.34
N ASP A 80 -9.98 -9.56 -16.34
CA ASP A 80 -11.25 -10.25 -16.39
C ASP A 80 -12.37 -9.39 -16.93
N ASP A 81 -12.04 -8.48 -17.86
CA ASP A 81 -13.10 -7.94 -18.66
C ASP A 81 -13.92 -6.84 -17.97
N GLN A 82 -15.19 -6.82 -18.23
CA GLN A 82 -16.08 -5.71 -17.89
C GLN A 82 -16.35 -5.54 -16.42
N THR A 83 -16.12 -6.57 -15.65
CA THR A 83 -16.29 -6.52 -14.20
C THR A 83 -15.05 -6.06 -13.48
N ASN A 84 -13.98 -5.80 -14.22
CA ASN A 84 -12.68 -5.45 -13.64
C ASN A 84 -12.74 -4.26 -12.72
N GLU A 85 -13.35 -3.19 -13.17
CA GLU A 85 -13.44 -1.97 -12.37
C GLU A 85 -14.21 -2.20 -11.09
N ASP A 86 -15.32 -2.93 -11.21
CA ASP A 86 -16.14 -3.23 -10.03
C ASP A 86 -15.39 -4.12 -9.03
N LEU A 87 -14.68 -5.12 -9.53
CA LEU A 87 -13.91 -6.01 -8.67
C LEU A 87 -12.73 -5.30 -8.03
N ASN A 88 -12.01 -4.49 -8.81
CA ASN A 88 -10.93 -3.68 -8.27
C ASN A 88 -11.44 -2.71 -7.23
N TYR A 89 -12.56 -2.08 -7.53
CA TYR A 89 -13.18 -1.15 -6.61
C TYR A 89 -13.60 -1.87 -5.33
N SER A 90 -14.18 -3.06 -5.44
CA SER A 90 -14.60 -3.82 -4.27
C SER A 90 -13.42 -4.22 -3.39
N PHE A 91 -12.32 -4.64 -4.01
CA PHE A 91 -11.11 -5.01 -3.28
C PHE A 91 -10.56 -3.80 -2.51
N LEU A 92 -10.40 -2.68 -3.20
CA LEU A 92 -9.90 -1.46 -2.60
C LEU A 92 -10.87 -0.92 -1.55
N SER A 93 -12.16 -1.04 -1.82
CA SER A 93 -13.20 -0.57 -0.90
C SER A 93 -13.17 -1.35 0.40
N ARG A 94 -12.96 -2.67 0.36
CA ARG A 94 -12.86 -3.46 1.57
C ARG A 94 -11.67 -3.06 2.41
N THR A 95 -10.52 -2.86 1.76
CA THR A 95 -9.32 -2.38 2.45
C THR A 95 -9.56 -1.00 3.04
N PHE A 96 -10.14 -0.12 2.23
CA PHE A 96 -10.44 1.26 2.63
C PHE A 96 -11.42 1.28 3.79
N SER A 97 -12.44 0.43 3.77
CA SER A 97 -13.46 0.38 4.81
C SER A 97 -12.91 0.02 6.19
N SER A 98 -11.78 -0.66 6.23
CA SER A 98 -11.15 -1.03 7.49
C SER A 98 -10.40 0.12 8.14
N LEU A 99 -10.27 1.25 7.46
CA LEU A 99 -9.53 2.40 7.95
C LEU A 99 -10.43 3.33 8.77
N SER A 100 -9.81 4.13 9.63
CA SER A 100 -10.54 5.17 10.36
C SER A 100 -10.98 6.27 9.41
N ASN A 101 -11.94 7.09 9.84
CA ASN A 101 -12.41 8.20 9.02
C ASN A 101 -11.29 9.19 8.69
N THR A 102 -10.43 9.47 9.65
CA THR A 102 -9.30 10.36 9.42
C THR A 102 -8.36 9.81 8.36
N GLN A 103 -8.09 8.51 8.42
CA GLN A 103 -7.24 7.86 7.43
C GLN A 103 -7.87 7.88 6.05
N LYS A 104 -9.18 7.64 5.97
CA LYS A 104 -9.91 7.69 4.69
C LYS A 104 -9.83 9.08 4.08
N GLU A 105 -10.01 10.11 4.89
CA GLU A 105 -9.92 11.48 4.41
C GLU A 105 -8.55 11.79 3.83
N LYS A 106 -7.50 11.33 4.49
CA LYS A 106 -6.13 11.55 4.00
C LYS A 106 -5.90 10.87 2.66
N ILE A 107 -6.41 9.66 2.50
CA ILE A 107 -6.29 8.95 1.22
C ILE A 107 -7.05 9.69 0.13
N LEU A 108 -8.27 10.14 0.43
CA LEU A 108 -9.07 10.87 -0.54
C LEU A 108 -8.38 12.18 -0.94
N GLN A 109 -7.74 12.86 0.00
CA GLN A 109 -6.99 14.07 -0.32
C GLN A 109 -5.84 13.78 -1.28
N ILE A 110 -5.11 12.71 -1.04
CA ILE A 110 -4.01 12.31 -1.91
C ILE A 110 -4.52 12.02 -3.32
N LEU A 111 -5.60 11.27 -3.42
CA LEU A 111 -6.17 10.92 -4.73
C LEU A 111 -6.72 12.15 -5.44
N ASN A 112 -7.40 13.03 -4.72
CA ASN A 112 -7.93 14.25 -5.30
C ASN A 112 -6.81 15.16 -5.80
N ASN A 113 -5.74 15.28 -5.05
CA ASN A 113 -4.60 16.08 -5.45
C ASN A 113 -3.96 15.53 -6.72
N SER A 114 -3.85 14.20 -6.81
CA SER A 114 -3.32 13.55 -8.01
C SER A 114 -4.20 13.82 -9.23
N VAL A 115 -5.52 13.73 -9.05
CA VAL A 115 -6.45 13.99 -10.14
C VAL A 115 -6.38 15.44 -10.59
N LYS A 116 -6.35 16.37 -9.63
CA LYS A 116 -6.25 17.79 -9.95
C LYS A 116 -4.96 18.10 -10.69
N PHE A 117 -3.88 17.49 -10.28
CA PHE A 117 -2.58 17.69 -10.93
C PHE A 117 -2.64 17.23 -12.37
N GLU A 118 -3.23 16.08 -12.62
CA GLU A 118 -3.35 15.55 -13.97
C GLU A 118 -4.21 16.44 -14.86
N LYS A 119 -5.28 17.00 -14.31
CA LYS A 119 -6.17 17.88 -15.07
C LYS A 119 -5.52 19.18 -15.45
N VAL A 120 -4.62 19.67 -14.60
CA VAL A 120 -3.93 20.94 -14.85
C VAL A 120 -2.83 20.74 -15.90
N GLY A 121 -2.22 19.60 -15.87
CA GLY A 121 -1.20 19.26 -16.86
C GLY A 121 -1.84 18.87 -18.18
#